data_4af20848b661013071502f97cb354df5
#
_entry.id   4af20848b661013071502f97cb354df5
#
_cell.length_a   1.000
_cell.length_b   1.000
_cell.length_c   1.000
_cell.angle_alpha   90.00
_cell.angle_beta   90.00
_cell.angle_gamma   90.00
#
_symmetry.space_group_name_H-M   'P 1'
#
loop_
_entity.id
_entity.type
_entity.pdbx_description
1 polymer ?
#
loop_
_entity_poly.entity_id
_entity_poly.type
_entity_poly.pdbx_seq_one_letter_code
_entity_poly.pdbx_strand_id
1 'polypeptide(L)'
;VEEFKNDPSPSKCLHSVFNVDTGDEVYSYSDYHHLQIDAVSLFLLYLVEMICSGLQIIYNTDEVSFIQNLVFCVERAYRVPDYGMWERGNKYNNGSTELHSSSVGLAKAALEAINGFNLFGNQGCSWSVIFVDLDAHNRNRQTLSSLLPRESRSHNTDAALLPTISYPAFAVDDDALYSQTLDKIVRKLRGKYGFKRFLRDGYRTANEDKNRLYYKPAEMK
;
A
#
# COMPACT_ATOMS: atom_id res chain seq x y z
N VAL A 1 -14.72 6.26 -6.51
CA VAL A 1 -14.04 5.12 -7.16
C VAL A 1 -14.08 5.27 -8.69
N GLU A 2 -15.24 5.48 -9.29
CA GLU A 2 -15.38 5.59 -10.76
C GLU A 2 -14.56 6.76 -11.32
N GLU A 3 -14.57 7.91 -10.68
CA GLU A 3 -13.75 9.05 -11.08
C GLU A 3 -12.25 8.75 -11.02
N PHE A 4 -11.78 8.09 -9.96
CA PHE A 4 -10.39 7.69 -9.81
C PHE A 4 -9.97 6.64 -10.85
N LYS A 5 -10.84 5.71 -11.21
CA LYS A 5 -10.56 4.72 -12.28
C LYS A 5 -10.28 5.38 -13.62
N ASN A 6 -11.01 6.46 -13.93
CA ASN A 6 -10.88 7.17 -15.19
C ASN A 6 -9.73 8.19 -15.19
N ASP A 7 -9.48 8.81 -14.04
CA ASP A 7 -8.44 9.82 -13.85
C ASP A 7 -7.79 9.63 -12.46
N PRO A 8 -6.73 8.81 -12.36
CA PRO A 8 -6.06 8.52 -11.09
C PRO A 8 -5.19 9.70 -10.64
N SER A 9 -5.83 10.83 -10.38
CA SER A 9 -5.19 12.04 -9.88
C SER A 9 -5.30 12.16 -8.36
N PRO A 10 -4.40 12.91 -7.68
CA PRO A 10 -4.47 13.14 -6.24
C PRO A 10 -5.80 13.76 -5.78
N SER A 11 -6.42 14.59 -6.63
CA SER A 11 -7.71 15.23 -6.32
C SER A 11 -8.90 14.27 -6.32
N LYS A 12 -8.73 13.06 -6.88
CA LYS A 12 -9.74 12.01 -6.97
C LYS A 12 -9.32 10.75 -6.24
N CYS A 13 -8.32 10.85 -5.36
CA CYS A 13 -7.83 9.72 -4.60
C CYS A 13 -8.91 9.15 -3.66
N LEU A 14 -8.78 7.87 -3.35
CA LEU A 14 -9.58 7.24 -2.33
C LEU A 14 -9.11 7.71 -0.96
N HIS A 15 -10.04 8.14 -0.13
CA HIS A 15 -9.72 8.51 1.25
C HIS A 15 -9.32 7.28 2.05
N SER A 16 -8.36 7.46 2.96
CA SER A 16 -7.90 6.42 3.89
C SER A 16 -8.14 6.81 5.35
N VAL A 17 -8.69 8.01 5.61
CA VAL A 17 -8.95 8.53 6.95
C VAL A 17 -10.41 8.93 7.07
N PHE A 18 -11.12 8.28 8.00
CA PHE A 18 -12.54 8.46 8.24
C PHE A 18 -12.82 8.74 9.71
N ASN A 19 -13.90 9.44 9.98
CA ASN A 19 -14.41 9.62 11.32
C ASN A 19 -14.95 8.29 11.85
N VAL A 20 -14.51 7.86 13.05
CA VAL A 20 -14.87 6.57 13.62
C VAL A 20 -16.35 6.46 13.97
N ASP A 21 -16.96 7.59 14.37
CA ASP A 21 -18.35 7.59 14.82
C ASP A 21 -19.35 7.71 13.68
N THR A 22 -19.00 8.50 12.63
CA THR A 22 -19.93 8.81 11.54
C THR A 22 -19.60 8.09 10.24
N GLY A 23 -18.36 7.63 10.06
CA GLY A 23 -17.87 7.07 8.80
C GLY A 23 -17.58 8.12 7.72
N ASP A 24 -17.75 9.40 8.03
CA ASP A 24 -17.52 10.49 7.08
C ASP A 24 -16.03 10.74 6.86
N GLU A 25 -15.67 11.31 5.71
CA GLU A 25 -14.32 11.77 5.40
C GLU A 25 -13.88 12.84 6.40
N VAL A 26 -12.66 12.69 6.94
CA VAL A 26 -12.10 13.67 7.92
C VAL A 26 -11.53 14.89 7.22
N TYR A 27 -11.03 14.72 5.99
CA TYR A 27 -10.41 15.77 5.20
C TYR A 27 -11.18 16.01 3.90
N SER A 28 -11.35 17.28 3.55
CA SER A 28 -11.88 17.63 2.24
C SER A 28 -10.86 17.35 1.13
N TYR A 29 -11.33 17.14 -0.09
CA TYR A 29 -10.46 16.95 -1.28
C TYR A 29 -9.43 18.08 -1.49
N SER A 30 -9.73 19.29 -1.01
CA SER A 30 -8.81 20.43 -1.12
C SER A 30 -7.62 20.34 -0.16
N ASP A 31 -7.78 19.65 0.96
CA ASP A 31 -6.79 19.63 2.04
C ASP A 31 -6.03 18.30 2.15
N TYR A 32 -6.60 17.24 1.59
CA TYR A 32 -6.02 15.89 1.63
C TYR A 32 -5.65 15.41 0.23
N HIS A 33 -4.37 15.51 -0.07
CA HIS A 33 -3.81 15.08 -1.35
C HIS A 33 -3.09 13.73 -1.28
N HIS A 34 -3.34 12.93 -0.24
CA HIS A 34 -2.61 11.70 0.03
C HIS A 34 -3.31 10.51 -0.60
N LEU A 35 -2.93 10.16 -1.81
CA LEU A 35 -3.25 8.87 -2.39
C LEU A 35 -2.40 7.79 -1.72
N GLN A 36 -3.05 6.77 -1.16
CA GLN A 36 -2.43 5.64 -0.47
C GLN A 36 -2.99 4.32 -1.00
N ILE A 37 -2.34 3.77 -2.02
CA ILE A 37 -2.74 2.50 -2.63
C ILE A 37 -2.54 1.33 -1.65
N ASP A 38 -1.53 1.41 -0.80
CA ASP A 38 -1.25 0.41 0.23
C ASP A 38 -2.41 0.25 1.21
N ALA A 39 -3.08 1.34 1.61
CA ALA A 39 -4.22 1.28 2.53
C ALA A 39 -5.39 0.48 1.96
N VAL A 40 -5.78 0.74 0.71
CA VAL A 40 -6.83 -0.01 0.02
C VAL A 40 -6.43 -1.47 -0.20
N SER A 41 -5.18 -1.71 -0.55
CA SER A 41 -4.64 -3.06 -0.76
C SER A 41 -4.66 -3.88 0.54
N LEU A 42 -4.25 -3.29 1.66
CA LEU A 42 -4.33 -3.92 2.98
C LEU A 42 -5.78 -4.23 3.38
N PHE A 43 -6.70 -3.31 3.12
CA PHE A 43 -8.13 -3.56 3.39
C PHE A 43 -8.61 -4.81 2.64
N LEU A 44 -8.31 -4.94 1.35
CA LEU A 44 -8.72 -6.10 0.55
C LEU A 44 -8.07 -7.39 1.06
N LEU A 45 -6.79 -7.35 1.42
CA LEU A 45 -6.07 -8.50 1.94
C LEU A 45 -6.66 -8.99 3.26
N TYR A 46 -6.88 -8.09 4.21
CA TYR A 46 -7.50 -8.44 5.50
C TYR A 46 -8.96 -8.84 5.38
N LEU A 47 -9.71 -8.29 4.41
CA LEU A 47 -11.08 -8.72 4.13
C LEU A 47 -11.11 -10.21 3.78
N VAL A 48 -10.19 -10.66 2.90
CA VAL A 48 -10.07 -12.08 2.55
C VAL A 48 -9.70 -12.91 3.79
N GLU A 49 -8.72 -12.49 4.58
CA GLU A 49 -8.32 -13.21 5.81
C GLU A 49 -9.49 -13.34 6.80
N MET A 50 -10.25 -12.28 7.03
CA MET A 50 -11.41 -12.28 7.93
C MET A 50 -12.49 -13.23 7.44
N ILE A 51 -12.82 -13.23 6.16
CA ILE A 51 -13.82 -14.14 5.59
C ILE A 51 -13.31 -15.59 5.66
N CYS A 52 -12.02 -15.84 5.37
CA CYS A 52 -11.40 -17.16 5.53
C CYS A 52 -11.45 -17.66 6.97
N SER A 53 -11.41 -16.77 7.96
CA SER A 53 -11.54 -17.12 9.38
C SER A 53 -12.99 -17.38 9.81
N GLY A 54 -13.95 -17.30 8.90
CA GLY A 54 -15.35 -17.59 9.14
C GLY A 54 -16.22 -16.37 9.48
N LEU A 55 -15.67 -15.16 9.40
CA LEU A 55 -16.46 -13.94 9.62
C LEU A 55 -17.31 -13.61 8.39
N GLN A 56 -18.57 -13.30 8.61
CA GLN A 56 -19.44 -12.75 7.57
C GLN A 56 -19.28 -11.22 7.58
N ILE A 57 -18.66 -10.67 6.55
CA ILE A 57 -18.41 -9.22 6.43
C ILE A 57 -19.28 -8.63 5.34
N ILE A 58 -19.51 -9.36 4.26
CA ILE A 58 -20.26 -8.93 3.07
C ILE A 58 -21.66 -9.56 3.12
N TYR A 59 -22.70 -8.74 2.92
CA TYR A 59 -24.09 -9.14 3.12
C TYR A 59 -24.97 -8.99 1.87
N ASN A 60 -24.55 -8.23 0.88
CA ASN A 60 -25.37 -7.93 -0.30
C ASN A 60 -24.55 -7.70 -1.58
N THR A 61 -25.24 -7.59 -2.70
CA THR A 61 -24.64 -7.40 -4.04
C THR A 61 -23.97 -6.04 -4.22
N ASP A 62 -24.45 -5.00 -3.54
CA ASP A 62 -23.89 -3.66 -3.65
C ASP A 62 -22.50 -3.60 -3.00
N GLU A 63 -22.36 -4.30 -1.87
CA GLU A 63 -21.05 -4.47 -1.20
C GLU A 63 -20.08 -5.29 -2.07
N VAL A 64 -20.54 -6.35 -2.73
CA VAL A 64 -19.72 -7.10 -3.70
C VAL A 64 -19.26 -6.19 -4.83
N SER A 65 -20.18 -5.39 -5.39
CA SER A 65 -19.87 -4.44 -6.45
C SER A 65 -18.88 -3.37 -5.99
N PHE A 66 -19.00 -2.91 -4.76
CA PHE A 66 -18.04 -1.98 -4.15
C PHE A 66 -16.63 -2.58 -4.05
N ILE A 67 -16.51 -3.81 -3.53
CA ILE A 67 -15.23 -4.52 -3.44
C ILE A 67 -14.62 -4.73 -4.83
N GLN A 68 -15.42 -5.15 -5.82
CA GLN A 68 -14.93 -5.29 -7.21
C GLN A 68 -14.40 -3.96 -7.76
N ASN A 69 -15.03 -2.84 -7.43
CA ASN A 69 -14.57 -1.52 -7.83
C ASN A 69 -13.25 -1.12 -7.15
N LEU A 70 -13.04 -1.48 -5.88
CA LEU A 70 -11.76 -1.29 -5.22
C LEU A 70 -10.66 -2.11 -5.90
N VAL A 71 -10.95 -3.35 -6.28
CA VAL A 71 -10.01 -4.20 -7.04
C VAL A 71 -9.58 -3.53 -8.35
N PHE A 72 -10.52 -2.99 -9.12
CA PHE A 72 -10.22 -2.25 -10.36
C PHE A 72 -9.34 -1.00 -10.14
N CYS A 73 -9.42 -0.38 -8.97
CA CYS A 73 -8.50 0.71 -8.62
C CYS A 73 -7.09 0.18 -8.30
N VAL A 74 -7.01 -0.87 -7.49
CA VAL A 74 -5.75 -1.47 -7.04
C VAL A 74 -4.99 -2.13 -8.21
N GLU A 75 -5.66 -2.69 -9.19
CA GLU A 75 -5.06 -3.25 -10.41
C GLU A 75 -4.12 -2.28 -11.13
N ARG A 76 -4.30 -0.97 -10.95
CA ARG A 76 -3.50 0.07 -11.59
C ARG A 76 -2.27 0.50 -10.81
N ALA A 77 -2.00 -0.10 -9.64
CA ALA A 77 -0.90 0.29 -8.75
C ALA A 77 0.47 0.32 -9.45
N TYR A 78 0.70 -0.57 -10.41
CA TYR A 78 1.95 -0.63 -11.18
C TYR A 78 2.31 0.66 -11.94
N ARG A 79 1.37 1.58 -12.10
CA ARG A 79 1.57 2.83 -12.86
C ARG A 79 1.06 4.08 -12.15
N VAL A 80 0.51 3.97 -10.96
CA VAL A 80 -0.06 5.09 -10.21
C VAL A 80 0.90 5.50 -9.10
N PRO A 81 1.61 6.63 -9.24
CA PRO A 81 2.42 7.17 -8.16
C PRO A 81 1.54 7.58 -6.99
N ASP A 82 1.97 7.25 -5.77
CA ASP A 82 1.30 7.60 -4.54
C ASP A 82 2.27 8.23 -3.51
N TYR A 83 1.80 8.51 -2.31
CA TYR A 83 2.64 9.04 -1.22
C TYR A 83 3.28 7.93 -0.37
N GLY A 84 2.90 6.68 -0.62
CA GLY A 84 3.36 5.52 0.12
C GLY A 84 2.86 5.46 1.56
N MET A 85 3.25 4.42 2.27
CA MET A 85 2.80 4.06 3.61
C MET A 85 3.01 5.16 4.67
N TRP A 86 4.03 5.99 4.52
CA TRP A 86 4.35 7.01 5.52
C TRP A 86 3.72 8.38 5.26
N GLU A 87 2.98 8.54 4.17
CA GLU A 87 2.35 9.81 3.77
C GLU A 87 3.35 10.97 3.70
N ARG A 88 4.58 10.68 3.34
CA ARG A 88 5.65 11.69 3.36
C ARG A 88 6.50 11.60 2.11
N GLY A 89 6.50 12.68 1.37
CA GLY A 89 7.56 12.96 0.44
C GLY A 89 8.90 13.20 1.15
N ASN A 90 9.93 13.43 0.40
CA ASN A 90 11.22 13.87 0.90
C ASN A 90 11.80 14.99 0.03
N LYS A 91 12.93 15.56 0.43
CA LYS A 91 13.51 16.68 -0.31
C LYS A 91 13.97 16.34 -1.72
N TYR A 92 14.20 15.06 -2.01
CA TYR A 92 14.68 14.66 -3.34
C TYR A 92 13.55 14.62 -4.37
N ASN A 93 12.31 14.49 -3.94
CA ASN A 93 11.14 14.54 -4.79
C ASN A 93 10.23 15.76 -4.52
N ASN A 94 10.67 16.69 -3.67
CA ASN A 94 9.90 17.87 -3.26
C ASN A 94 8.49 17.56 -2.74
N GLY A 95 8.32 16.40 -2.08
CA GLY A 95 7.03 15.95 -1.60
C GLY A 95 6.08 15.42 -2.69
N SER A 96 6.57 15.21 -3.91
CA SER A 96 5.77 14.65 -4.99
C SER A 96 5.50 13.16 -4.78
N THR A 97 4.46 12.65 -5.42
CA THR A 97 4.17 11.22 -5.49
C THR A 97 5.24 10.46 -6.27
N GLU A 98 5.47 9.22 -5.89
CA GLU A 98 6.37 8.29 -6.57
C GLU A 98 5.73 6.91 -6.69
N LEU A 99 6.29 6.08 -7.53
CA LEU A 99 5.93 4.67 -7.55
C LEU A 99 6.69 3.96 -6.41
N HIS A 100 5.93 3.40 -5.44
CA HIS A 100 6.45 2.75 -4.25
C HIS A 100 6.37 1.22 -4.37
N SER A 101 7.47 0.53 -4.07
CA SER A 101 7.48 -0.94 -4.07
C SER A 101 6.54 -1.51 -3.02
N SER A 102 6.39 -0.87 -1.88
CA SER A 102 5.42 -1.29 -0.86
C SER A 102 3.98 -1.23 -1.36
N SER A 103 3.59 -0.14 -2.01
CA SER A 103 2.24 0.01 -2.59
C SER A 103 1.97 -1.01 -3.69
N VAL A 104 2.93 -1.19 -4.61
CA VAL A 104 2.80 -2.18 -5.70
C VAL A 104 2.81 -3.61 -5.16
N GLY A 105 3.62 -3.91 -4.14
CA GLY A 105 3.71 -5.24 -3.54
C GLY A 105 2.46 -5.62 -2.74
N LEU A 106 1.93 -4.69 -1.94
CA LEU A 106 0.66 -4.90 -1.25
C LEU A 106 -0.50 -5.06 -2.24
N ALA A 107 -0.50 -4.28 -3.33
CA ALA A 107 -1.47 -4.44 -4.40
C ALA A 107 -1.37 -5.84 -5.04
N LYS A 108 -0.15 -6.31 -5.39
CA LYS A 108 0.07 -7.66 -5.90
C LYS A 108 -0.52 -8.72 -4.97
N ALA A 109 -0.20 -8.65 -3.67
CA ALA A 109 -0.66 -9.61 -2.69
C ALA A 109 -2.20 -9.60 -2.53
N ALA A 110 -2.80 -8.41 -2.47
CA ALA A 110 -4.26 -8.28 -2.40
C ALA A 110 -4.95 -8.87 -3.62
N LEU A 111 -4.43 -8.60 -4.82
CA LEU A 111 -4.97 -9.14 -6.07
C LEU A 111 -4.84 -10.67 -6.15
N GLU A 112 -3.74 -11.24 -5.67
CA GLU A 112 -3.56 -12.68 -5.58
C GLU A 112 -4.55 -13.32 -4.60
N ALA A 113 -4.71 -12.72 -3.43
CA ALA A 113 -5.60 -13.24 -2.40
C ALA A 113 -7.08 -13.20 -2.81
N ILE A 114 -7.50 -12.14 -3.53
CA ILE A 114 -8.91 -11.92 -3.86
C ILE A 114 -9.34 -12.47 -5.23
N ASN A 115 -8.40 -12.84 -6.09
CA ASN A 115 -8.73 -13.35 -7.42
C ASN A 115 -9.46 -14.70 -7.34
N GLY A 116 -10.67 -14.74 -7.86
CA GLY A 116 -11.53 -15.92 -7.80
C GLY A 116 -12.11 -16.18 -6.39
N PHE A 117 -11.89 -15.27 -5.44
CA PHE A 117 -12.38 -15.42 -4.08
C PHE A 117 -13.88 -15.12 -3.99
N ASN A 118 -14.61 -15.97 -3.27
CA ASN A 118 -16.02 -15.78 -3.03
C ASN A 118 -16.26 -15.04 -1.72
N LEU A 119 -16.78 -13.82 -1.80
CA LEU A 119 -16.99 -12.96 -0.63
C LEU A 119 -18.04 -13.47 0.37
N PHE A 120 -18.87 -14.43 -0.04
CA PHE A 120 -19.83 -15.14 0.83
C PHE A 120 -19.26 -16.48 1.34
N GLY A 121 -18.00 -16.73 1.11
CA GLY A 121 -17.36 -17.98 1.49
C GLY A 121 -18.04 -19.19 0.84
N ASN A 122 -18.26 -20.26 1.63
CA ASN A 122 -18.88 -21.50 1.13
C ASN A 122 -20.38 -21.37 0.80
N GLN A 123 -21.01 -20.28 1.16
CA GLN A 123 -22.43 -20.02 0.89
C GLN A 123 -22.64 -19.16 -0.36
N GLY A 124 -21.57 -18.76 -1.03
CA GLY A 124 -21.63 -17.83 -2.13
C GLY A 124 -22.02 -18.48 -3.46
N CYS A 125 -22.53 -17.62 -4.34
CA CYS A 125 -22.85 -17.92 -5.73
C CYS A 125 -21.83 -17.27 -6.67
N SER A 126 -21.95 -17.52 -7.98
CA SER A 126 -21.05 -16.95 -8.99
C SER A 126 -20.97 -15.41 -8.98
N TRP A 127 -22.03 -14.73 -8.61
CA TRP A 127 -22.10 -13.27 -8.56
C TRP A 127 -21.33 -12.65 -7.36
N SER A 128 -20.96 -13.44 -6.37
CA SER A 128 -20.15 -12.99 -5.22
C SER A 128 -18.66 -13.29 -5.36
N VAL A 129 -18.24 -13.80 -6.51
CA VAL A 129 -16.85 -14.06 -6.84
C VAL A 129 -16.19 -12.80 -7.42
N ILE A 130 -15.03 -12.46 -6.91
CA ILE A 130 -14.25 -11.31 -7.38
C ILE A 130 -13.31 -11.72 -8.52
N PHE A 131 -13.20 -10.87 -9.53
CA PHE A 131 -12.33 -11.06 -10.68
C PHE A 131 -11.22 -10.03 -10.71
N VAL A 132 -10.02 -10.47 -11.08
CA VAL A 132 -8.83 -9.64 -11.25
C VAL A 132 -8.38 -9.70 -12.71
N ASP A 133 -8.01 -8.56 -13.28
CA ASP A 133 -7.34 -8.49 -14.58
C ASP A 133 -5.93 -9.10 -14.45
N LEU A 134 -5.74 -10.26 -15.07
CA LEU A 134 -4.47 -10.99 -15.00
C LEU A 134 -3.31 -10.24 -15.66
N ASP A 135 -3.58 -9.45 -16.70
CA ASP A 135 -2.54 -8.62 -17.33
C ASP A 135 -2.10 -7.50 -16.39
N ALA A 136 -3.03 -6.84 -15.73
CA ALA A 136 -2.72 -5.82 -14.73
C ALA A 136 -1.97 -6.43 -13.53
N HIS A 137 -2.39 -7.61 -13.06
CA HIS A 137 -1.70 -8.33 -12.00
C HIS A 137 -0.24 -8.68 -12.39
N ASN A 138 -0.03 -9.21 -13.59
CA ASN A 138 1.32 -9.51 -14.10
C ASN A 138 2.19 -8.26 -14.21
N ARG A 139 1.63 -7.10 -14.59
CA ARG A 139 2.34 -5.84 -14.60
C ARG A 139 2.75 -5.38 -13.20
N ASN A 140 1.87 -5.53 -12.20
CA ASN A 140 2.22 -5.28 -10.80
C ASN A 140 3.40 -6.16 -10.36
N ARG A 141 3.38 -7.45 -10.67
CA ARG A 141 4.47 -8.39 -10.36
C ARG A 141 5.79 -7.98 -11.01
N GLN A 142 5.80 -7.67 -12.30
CA GLN A 142 6.99 -7.22 -13.03
C GLN A 142 7.52 -5.90 -12.50
N THR A 143 6.63 -4.96 -12.20
CA THR A 143 7.00 -3.65 -11.65
C THR A 143 7.64 -3.82 -10.28
N LEU A 144 7.05 -4.62 -9.38
CA LEU A 144 7.63 -4.90 -8.07
C LEU A 144 9.05 -5.46 -8.20
N SER A 145 9.24 -6.49 -9.04
CA SER A 145 10.55 -7.09 -9.27
C SER A 145 11.58 -6.12 -9.83
N SER A 146 11.15 -5.15 -10.65
CA SER A 146 12.04 -4.14 -11.22
C SER A 146 12.43 -3.04 -10.24
N LEU A 147 11.59 -2.74 -9.25
CA LEU A 147 11.84 -1.70 -8.24
C LEU A 147 12.71 -2.22 -7.10
N LEU A 148 12.43 -3.44 -6.61
CA LEU A 148 13.18 -4.05 -5.51
C LEU A 148 14.68 -4.19 -5.84
N PRO A 149 15.55 -4.03 -4.84
CA PRO A 149 15.33 -3.84 -3.40
C PRO A 149 15.18 -2.38 -2.97
N ARG A 150 14.70 -1.49 -3.83
CA ARG A 150 14.42 -0.09 -3.51
C ARG A 150 12.94 0.08 -3.19
N GLU A 151 12.62 1.00 -2.29
CA GLU A 151 11.24 1.40 -2.05
C GLU A 151 10.70 2.29 -3.17
N SER A 152 11.47 3.31 -3.53
CA SER A 152 11.11 4.23 -4.62
C SER A 152 12.35 4.88 -5.21
N ARG A 153 12.17 5.77 -6.17
CA ARG A 153 13.27 6.52 -6.77
C ARG A 153 14.05 7.33 -5.73
N SER A 154 13.35 7.97 -4.79
CA SER A 154 13.97 8.79 -3.74
C SER A 154 14.29 8.01 -2.46
N HIS A 155 13.58 6.90 -2.17
CA HIS A 155 13.79 6.04 -1.02
C HIS A 155 14.52 4.74 -1.40
N ASN A 156 15.82 4.70 -1.18
CA ASN A 156 16.61 3.51 -1.52
C ASN A 156 16.41 2.35 -0.53
N THR A 157 16.18 2.64 0.75
CA THR A 157 15.96 1.63 1.80
C THR A 157 14.89 2.14 2.74
N ASP A 158 13.85 1.38 2.92
CA ASP A 158 12.68 1.76 3.69
C ASP A 158 12.09 0.54 4.40
N ALA A 159 11.61 0.73 5.63
CA ALA A 159 10.97 -0.32 6.42
C ALA A 159 9.55 -0.65 5.91
N ALA A 160 8.95 0.17 5.05
CA ALA A 160 7.71 -0.15 4.36
C ALA A 160 7.81 -1.42 3.51
N LEU A 161 9.02 -1.82 3.13
CA LEU A 161 9.25 -3.09 2.43
C LEU A 161 9.10 -4.33 3.35
N LEU A 162 9.18 -4.20 4.67
CA LEU A 162 9.03 -5.34 5.58
C LEU A 162 7.66 -6.02 5.44
N PRO A 163 6.53 -5.31 5.60
CA PRO A 163 5.22 -5.93 5.39
C PRO A 163 4.95 -6.35 3.95
N THR A 164 5.73 -5.85 3.00
CA THR A 164 5.65 -6.24 1.59
C THR A 164 6.30 -7.60 1.33
N ILE A 165 7.50 -7.82 1.86
CA ILE A 165 8.23 -9.07 1.66
C ILE A 165 7.90 -10.15 2.70
N SER A 166 7.29 -9.77 3.82
CA SER A 166 6.84 -10.68 4.87
C SER A 166 5.35 -10.49 5.16
N TYR A 167 4.87 -10.88 6.35
CA TYR A 167 3.49 -10.67 6.75
C TYR A 167 3.11 -9.17 6.71
N PRO A 168 1.95 -8.80 6.15
CA PRO A 168 0.89 -9.68 5.65
C PRO A 168 0.98 -10.04 4.15
N ALA A 169 1.84 -9.39 3.37
CA ALA A 169 1.78 -9.48 1.91
C ALA A 169 2.50 -10.71 1.32
N PHE A 170 3.69 -11.06 1.82
CA PHE A 170 4.54 -12.09 1.23
C PHE A 170 4.65 -11.97 -0.30
N ALA A 171 4.81 -10.72 -0.80
CA ALA A 171 4.61 -10.40 -2.21
C ALA A 171 5.77 -10.81 -3.14
N VAL A 172 6.87 -11.32 -2.60
CA VAL A 172 8.09 -11.62 -3.36
C VAL A 172 8.29 -13.13 -3.46
N ASP A 173 8.25 -13.63 -4.69
CA ASP A 173 8.38 -15.07 -5.00
C ASP A 173 9.85 -15.49 -5.23
N ASP A 174 10.75 -14.55 -5.52
CA ASP A 174 12.18 -14.79 -5.76
C ASP A 174 12.97 -14.72 -4.44
N ASP A 175 13.48 -15.86 -4.00
CA ASP A 175 14.25 -16.01 -2.75
C ASP A 175 15.51 -15.14 -2.72
N ALA A 176 16.17 -14.93 -3.84
CA ALA A 176 17.37 -14.11 -3.93
C ALA A 176 17.00 -12.63 -3.73
N LEU A 177 15.94 -12.17 -4.39
CA LEU A 177 15.43 -10.82 -4.28
C LEU A 177 14.87 -10.54 -2.88
N TYR A 178 14.15 -11.51 -2.30
CA TYR A 178 13.68 -11.47 -0.91
C TYR A 178 14.87 -11.29 0.05
N SER A 179 15.85 -12.18 -0.04
CA SER A 179 17.02 -12.17 0.85
C SER A 179 17.83 -10.88 0.72
N GLN A 180 18.04 -10.39 -0.50
CA GLN A 180 18.74 -9.14 -0.77
C GLN A 180 17.99 -7.94 -0.17
N THR A 181 16.67 -7.92 -0.29
CA THR A 181 15.82 -6.83 0.23
C THR A 181 15.85 -6.82 1.75
N LEU A 182 15.62 -7.97 2.37
CA LEU A 182 15.63 -8.13 3.83
C LEU A 182 16.99 -7.74 4.43
N ASP A 183 18.08 -8.27 3.88
CA ASP A 183 19.44 -8.01 4.34
C ASP A 183 19.79 -6.52 4.27
N LYS A 184 19.38 -5.84 3.21
CA LYS A 184 19.56 -4.41 3.05
C LYS A 184 18.81 -3.60 4.12
N ILE A 185 17.57 -3.97 4.44
CA ILE A 185 16.76 -3.34 5.49
C ILE A 185 17.40 -3.56 6.85
N VAL A 186 17.74 -4.80 7.18
CA VAL A 186 18.33 -5.18 8.46
C VAL A 186 19.64 -4.43 8.69
N ARG A 187 20.54 -4.42 7.72
CA ARG A 187 21.84 -3.74 7.86
C ARG A 187 21.73 -2.23 8.02
N LYS A 188 20.71 -1.60 7.44
CA LYS A 188 20.63 -0.13 7.38
C LYS A 188 19.67 0.48 8.38
N LEU A 189 18.57 -0.21 8.70
CA LEU A 189 17.49 0.37 9.48
C LEU A 189 17.32 -0.24 10.86
N ARG A 190 17.86 -1.44 11.11
CA ARG A 190 17.73 -2.10 12.41
C ARG A 190 18.36 -1.26 13.52
N GLY A 191 17.59 -1.00 14.57
CA GLY A 191 18.01 -0.39 15.81
C GLY A 191 17.96 -1.37 16.99
N LYS A 192 18.19 -0.86 18.19
CA LYS A 192 18.12 -1.66 19.42
C LYS A 192 16.71 -2.19 19.71
N TYR A 193 15.68 -1.42 19.39
CA TYR A 193 14.28 -1.69 19.75
C TYR A 193 13.37 -1.94 18.55
N GLY A 194 13.91 -2.04 17.34
CA GLY A 194 13.14 -2.21 16.11
C GLY A 194 13.83 -1.59 14.90
N PHE A 195 13.03 -1.15 13.95
CA PHE A 195 13.53 -0.56 12.71
C PHE A 195 13.16 0.92 12.61
N LYS A 196 14.08 1.74 12.09
CA LYS A 196 13.74 3.08 11.60
C LYS A 196 12.87 2.94 10.35
N ARG A 197 11.93 3.86 10.14
CA ARG A 197 11.13 3.89 8.91
C ARG A 197 12.03 3.97 7.68
N PHE A 198 12.93 4.95 7.65
CA PHE A 198 13.94 5.14 6.61
C PHE A 198 15.13 5.91 7.17
N LEU A 199 16.20 5.96 6.41
CA LEU A 199 17.36 6.78 6.76
C LEU A 199 17.00 8.26 6.75
N ARG A 200 17.50 9.01 7.75
CA ARG A 200 17.24 10.46 7.90
C ARG A 200 15.78 10.79 8.20
N ASP A 201 15.07 9.89 8.84
CA ASP A 201 13.76 10.15 9.39
C ASP A 201 13.87 11.00 10.66
N GLY A 202 13.39 12.23 10.61
CA GLY A 202 13.42 13.17 11.74
C GLY A 202 12.03 13.45 12.34
N TYR A 203 10.99 12.77 11.86
CA TYR A 203 9.62 13.00 12.28
C TYR A 203 9.42 12.77 13.78
N ARG A 204 8.81 13.75 14.46
CA ARG A 204 8.57 13.75 15.92
C ARG A 204 9.82 13.55 16.79
N THR A 205 10.99 13.89 16.28
CA THR A 205 12.18 14.03 17.12
C THR A 205 12.16 15.36 17.85
N ALA A 206 12.95 15.46 18.95
CA ALA A 206 13.04 16.72 19.71
C ALA A 206 13.54 17.94 18.90
N ASN A 207 14.24 17.66 17.81
CA ASN A 207 14.81 18.65 16.91
C ASN A 207 14.04 18.74 15.58
N GLU A 208 12.80 18.29 15.54
CA GLU A 208 12.00 18.34 14.31
C GLU A 208 11.78 19.78 13.86
N ASP A 209 12.24 20.09 12.67
CA ASP A 209 11.88 21.29 11.94
C ASP A 209 10.77 20.94 10.92
N LYS A 210 9.60 21.54 11.07
CA LYS A 210 8.44 21.28 10.20
C LYS A 210 8.71 21.61 8.73
N ASN A 211 9.71 22.44 8.45
CA ASN A 211 10.12 22.77 7.08
C ASN A 211 11.12 21.79 6.50
N ARG A 212 11.56 20.79 7.27
CA ARG A 212 12.52 19.76 6.83
C ARG A 212 11.82 18.43 6.66
N LEU A 213 11.96 17.85 5.48
CA LEU A 213 11.36 16.55 5.15
C LEU A 213 12.26 15.36 5.54
N TYR A 214 13.49 15.62 5.97
CA TYR A 214 14.42 14.57 6.42
C TYR A 214 15.57 15.18 7.25
N TYR A 215 16.26 14.32 8.02
CA TYR A 215 17.41 14.66 8.81
C TYR A 215 18.63 13.83 8.43
N LYS A 216 19.83 14.33 8.69
CA LYS A 216 21.04 13.52 8.56
C LYS A 216 21.09 12.49 9.69
N PRO A 217 21.72 11.30 9.50
CA PRO A 217 21.82 10.29 10.55
C PRO A 217 22.44 10.79 11.85
N ALA A 218 23.39 11.73 11.78
CA ALA A 218 24.03 12.33 12.96
C ALA A 218 23.10 13.23 13.78
N GLU A 219 22.02 13.74 13.19
CA GLU A 219 21.04 14.60 13.85
C GLU A 219 19.91 13.80 14.54
N MET A 220 19.90 12.47 14.34
CA MET A 220 18.87 11.55 14.84
C MET A 220 19.41 10.66 15.97
N LYS A 221 20.08 11.28 16.93
CA LYS A 221 20.61 10.59 18.12
C LYS A 221 19.53 10.40 19.19
#